data_8952236a22a1dd9730e7281277a6d13b
#
_entry.id   8952236a22a1dd9730e7281277a6d13b
#
_cell.length_a   1.000
_cell.length_b   1.000
_cell.length_c   1.000
_cell.angle_alpha   90.00
_cell.angle_beta   90.00
_cell.angle_gamma   90.00
#
_symmetry.space_group_name_H-M   'P 1'
#
loop_
_entity.id
_entity.type
_entity.pdbx_description
1 polymer ?
#
loop_
_entity_poly.entity_id
_entity_poly.type
_entity_poly.pdbx_seq_one_letter_code
_entity_poly.pdbx_strand_id
1 'polypeptide(L)'
;MAIKIGINGFGRIGRLVFRAAVTQPETFEVVGINDPFIDLDYMVYMTKYDTVHGKFCGDVCIKDGKFTVNGKVIEVYAAMSPDEIPWGSCGADYVVESTGVFVAQEKAELHLKGGAKKVVISAPAKSKETPTFVMGVNNDKYTKDMTVVSNASCTTNCLAPLTKVINDNFGVAEGLMTTVHATTATQKTVDGPSKKDWRGGRAAAGNIIPSSTGAAKACALVIPAVAGKLTGMSFRVPTLDVSVVDLTVRLEKATTYEEICAKIKEASEGPMKGILGYTEDAVVSSDFIGDPRTSIFDAKAGIMLNPNFVKLVSWYDNEWGYSNKCLDLICHMSSVDSK
;
A
#
# COMPACT_ATOMS: atom_id res chain seq x y z
N MET A 1 -22.75 1.08 11.55
CA MET A 1 -21.78 1.32 12.65
C MET A 1 -20.40 1.41 12.00
N ALA A 2 -19.56 2.32 12.49
CA ALA A 2 -18.18 2.44 12.00
C ALA A 2 -17.39 1.13 12.25
N ILE A 3 -16.49 0.80 11.34
CA ILE A 3 -15.64 -0.39 11.44
C ILE A 3 -14.55 -0.10 12.46
N LYS A 4 -14.47 -0.93 13.51
CA LYS A 4 -13.48 -0.80 14.57
C LYS A 4 -12.16 -1.43 14.17
N ILE A 5 -11.11 -0.60 14.12
CA ILE A 5 -9.79 -1.04 13.70
C ILE A 5 -8.74 -0.86 14.79
N GLY A 6 -7.83 -1.83 14.87
CA GLY A 6 -6.58 -1.76 15.62
C GLY A 6 -5.40 -1.58 14.65
N ILE A 7 -4.34 -0.96 15.12
CA ILE A 7 -3.10 -0.75 14.32
C ILE A 7 -1.93 -1.30 15.12
N ASN A 8 -1.23 -2.30 14.57
CA ASN A 8 0.02 -2.80 15.14
C ASN A 8 1.21 -2.24 14.38
N GLY A 9 2.05 -1.46 15.06
CA GLY A 9 3.15 -0.69 14.49
C GLY A 9 2.72 0.73 14.09
N PHE A 10 3.19 1.72 14.82
CA PHE A 10 2.92 3.14 14.56
C PHE A 10 4.06 3.82 13.79
N GLY A 11 4.71 3.05 12.92
CA GLY A 11 5.70 3.49 11.94
C GLY A 11 5.08 4.32 10.81
N ARG A 12 5.78 4.46 9.69
CA ARG A 12 5.31 5.31 8.59
C ARG A 12 3.91 4.93 8.09
N ILE A 13 3.70 3.67 7.73
CA ILE A 13 2.42 3.20 7.18
C ILE A 13 1.33 3.19 8.25
N GLY A 14 1.60 2.67 9.46
CA GLY A 14 0.60 2.65 10.53
C GLY A 14 0.07 4.04 10.88
N ARG A 15 0.94 5.07 10.92
CA ARG A 15 0.51 6.46 11.13
C ARG A 15 -0.33 7.02 9.99
N LEU A 16 -0.04 6.66 8.74
CA LEU A 16 -0.83 7.15 7.61
C LEU A 16 -2.17 6.43 7.48
N VAL A 17 -2.22 5.13 7.78
CA VAL A 17 -3.49 4.41 7.95
C VAL A 17 -4.32 5.07 9.06
N PHE A 18 -3.68 5.40 10.20
CA PHE A 18 -4.33 6.12 11.29
C PHE A 18 -4.89 7.47 10.82
N ARG A 19 -4.06 8.32 10.18
CA ARG A 19 -4.50 9.63 9.67
C ARG A 19 -5.63 9.50 8.67
N ALA A 20 -5.56 8.56 7.74
CA ALA A 20 -6.62 8.31 6.76
C ALA A 20 -7.92 7.82 7.41
N ALA A 21 -7.83 6.95 8.42
CA ALA A 21 -9.01 6.44 9.14
C ALA A 21 -9.73 7.55 9.91
N VAL A 22 -8.99 8.39 10.64
CA VAL A 22 -9.60 9.45 11.47
C VAL A 22 -10.20 10.60 10.66
N THR A 23 -9.86 10.73 9.37
CA THR A 23 -10.54 11.65 8.45
C THR A 23 -11.87 11.09 7.91
N GLN A 24 -12.18 9.81 8.18
CA GLN A 24 -13.38 9.12 7.74
C GLN A 24 -14.19 8.55 8.94
N PRO A 25 -14.58 9.38 9.92
CA PRO A 25 -15.12 8.93 11.20
C PRO A 25 -16.47 8.20 11.10
N GLU A 26 -17.19 8.37 10.01
CA GLU A 26 -18.45 7.64 9.73
C GLU A 26 -18.18 6.20 9.27
N THR A 27 -16.99 5.94 8.71
CA THR A 27 -16.61 4.64 8.17
C THR A 27 -15.74 3.87 9.14
N PHE A 28 -14.78 4.55 9.79
CA PHE A 28 -13.78 3.91 10.65
C PHE A 28 -13.75 4.50 12.06
N GLU A 29 -13.45 3.65 13.01
CA GLU A 29 -13.11 4.00 14.38
C GLU A 29 -11.80 3.30 14.76
N VAL A 30 -10.73 4.07 14.94
CA VAL A 30 -9.48 3.53 15.50
C VAL A 30 -9.66 3.40 17.00
N VAL A 31 -9.69 2.17 17.50
CA VAL A 31 -9.94 1.86 18.92
C VAL A 31 -8.68 1.47 19.68
N GLY A 32 -7.63 1.05 18.99
CA GLY A 32 -6.37 0.64 19.63
C GLY A 32 -5.16 0.79 18.72
N ILE A 33 -4.03 1.12 19.32
CA ILE A 33 -2.70 1.18 18.68
C ILE A 33 -1.72 0.42 19.55
N ASN A 34 -0.88 -0.41 18.94
CA ASN A 34 0.25 -1.04 19.63
C ASN A 34 1.57 -0.63 18.99
N ASP A 35 2.47 -0.09 19.80
CA ASP A 35 3.88 0.09 19.43
C ASP A 35 4.75 0.10 20.69
N PRO A 36 5.63 -0.88 20.90
CA PRO A 36 6.43 -0.98 22.12
C PRO A 36 7.61 -0.01 22.19
N PHE A 37 7.86 0.76 21.12
CA PHE A 37 9.04 1.64 21.01
C PHE A 37 8.71 3.13 21.06
N ILE A 38 7.41 3.48 21.19
CA ILE A 38 6.92 4.86 21.09
C ILE A 38 6.09 5.16 22.34
N ASP A 39 6.52 6.14 23.16
CA ASP A 39 5.71 6.65 24.26
C ASP A 39 4.58 7.57 23.77
N LEU A 40 3.66 7.91 24.69
CA LEU A 40 2.47 8.71 24.36
C LEU A 40 2.82 10.13 23.89
N ASP A 41 3.80 10.78 24.49
CA ASP A 41 4.21 12.14 24.12
C ASP A 41 4.79 12.16 22.71
N TYR A 42 5.64 11.16 22.40
CA TYR A 42 6.21 11.02 21.09
C TYR A 42 5.17 10.59 20.04
N MET A 43 4.19 9.77 20.43
CA MET A 43 3.05 9.39 19.56
C MET A 43 2.22 10.62 19.17
N VAL A 44 1.93 11.50 20.13
CA VAL A 44 1.26 12.80 19.88
C VAL A 44 2.09 13.65 18.93
N TYR A 45 3.40 13.79 19.20
CA TYR A 45 4.30 14.56 18.32
C TYR A 45 4.31 14.04 16.88
N MET A 46 4.51 12.73 16.71
CA MET A 46 4.55 12.10 15.37
C MET A 46 3.20 12.13 14.65
N THR A 47 2.10 12.20 15.37
CA THR A 47 0.78 12.40 14.77
C THR A 47 0.60 13.83 14.29
N LYS A 48 1.07 14.82 15.07
CA LYS A 48 0.94 16.25 14.73
C LYS A 48 1.74 16.66 13.52
N TYR A 49 2.97 16.16 13.40
CA TYR A 49 3.93 16.66 12.42
C TYR A 49 4.38 15.58 11.46
N ASP A 50 4.34 15.90 10.19
CA ASP A 50 4.82 15.03 9.12
C ASP A 50 5.48 15.86 8.03
N THR A 51 6.65 15.44 7.57
CA THR A 51 7.44 16.19 6.58
C THR A 51 6.77 16.21 5.22
N VAL A 52 6.11 15.13 4.84
CA VAL A 52 5.48 14.97 3.51
C VAL A 52 4.02 15.41 3.55
N HIS A 53 3.25 14.87 4.50
CA HIS A 53 1.81 15.10 4.60
C HIS A 53 1.41 16.26 5.53
N GLY A 54 2.38 17.04 5.98
CA GLY A 54 2.15 18.26 6.75
C GLY A 54 1.55 18.04 8.13
N LYS A 55 1.07 19.12 8.73
CA LYS A 55 0.44 19.07 10.05
C LYS A 55 -0.89 18.32 9.99
N PHE A 56 -1.16 17.55 11.04
CA PHE A 56 -2.43 16.86 11.20
C PHE A 56 -3.57 17.88 11.37
N CYS A 57 -4.61 17.72 10.56
CA CYS A 57 -5.84 18.52 10.63
C CYS A 57 -6.79 17.92 11.67
N GLY A 58 -6.60 18.27 12.94
CA GLY A 58 -7.42 17.79 14.05
C GLY A 58 -6.73 18.04 15.39
N ASP A 59 -7.44 17.76 16.48
CA ASP A 59 -6.89 17.82 17.81
C ASP A 59 -6.26 16.49 18.20
N VAL A 60 -5.04 16.53 18.73
CA VAL A 60 -4.35 15.37 19.30
C VAL A 60 -3.61 15.75 20.55
N CYS A 61 -3.91 15.06 21.63
CA CYS A 61 -3.35 15.34 22.97
C CYS A 61 -3.31 14.08 23.84
N ILE A 62 -2.71 14.22 25.00
CA ILE A 62 -2.88 13.28 26.11
C ILE A 62 -3.91 13.88 27.06
N LYS A 63 -5.01 13.19 27.29
CA LYS A 63 -6.05 13.56 28.23
C LYS A 63 -6.24 12.44 29.26
N ASP A 64 -6.14 12.77 30.55
CA ASP A 64 -6.25 11.81 31.66
C ASP A 64 -5.31 10.58 31.46
N GLY A 65 -4.08 10.84 30.96
CA GLY A 65 -3.08 9.80 30.71
C GLY A 65 -3.36 8.92 29.47
N LYS A 66 -4.34 9.30 28.63
CA LYS A 66 -4.72 8.52 27.44
C LYS A 66 -4.52 9.32 26.16
N PHE A 67 -4.09 8.62 25.10
CA PHE A 67 -3.99 9.17 23.75
C PHE A 67 -5.38 9.53 23.23
N THR A 68 -5.59 10.78 22.92
CA THR A 68 -6.91 11.32 22.55
C THR A 68 -6.80 12.09 21.23
N VAL A 69 -7.67 11.74 20.27
CA VAL A 69 -7.71 12.37 18.95
C VAL A 69 -9.14 12.77 18.62
N ASN A 70 -9.34 14.05 18.30
CA ASN A 70 -10.67 14.63 18.03
C ASN A 70 -11.69 14.32 19.13
N GLY A 71 -11.23 14.33 20.40
CA GLY A 71 -12.04 14.04 21.57
C GLY A 71 -12.31 12.55 21.84
N LYS A 72 -11.85 11.64 20.99
CA LYS A 72 -11.99 10.19 21.18
C LYS A 72 -10.72 9.61 21.79
N VAL A 73 -10.88 8.81 22.83
CA VAL A 73 -9.79 8.06 23.46
C VAL A 73 -9.46 6.84 22.61
N ILE A 74 -8.17 6.61 22.40
CA ILE A 74 -7.65 5.44 21.69
C ILE A 74 -6.74 4.69 22.68
N GLU A 75 -6.99 3.42 22.86
CA GLU A 75 -6.18 2.59 23.75
C GLU A 75 -4.79 2.37 23.13
N VAL A 76 -3.73 2.53 23.91
CA VAL A 76 -2.35 2.35 23.46
C VAL A 76 -1.70 1.21 24.23
N TYR A 77 -1.13 0.28 23.51
CA TYR A 77 -0.44 -0.88 24.03
C TYR A 77 1.05 -0.86 23.64
N ALA A 78 1.87 -1.58 24.40
CA ALA A 78 3.32 -1.67 24.20
C ALA A 78 3.79 -3.14 24.22
N ALA A 79 2.97 -4.06 23.66
CA ALA A 79 3.28 -5.49 23.63
C ALA A 79 4.26 -5.81 22.50
N MET A 80 5.23 -6.70 22.78
CA MET A 80 6.22 -7.17 21.80
C MET A 80 5.69 -8.29 20.90
N SER A 81 4.72 -9.06 21.37
CA SER A 81 4.10 -10.15 20.62
C SER A 81 2.63 -9.86 20.32
N PRO A 82 2.13 -10.17 19.12
CA PRO A 82 0.76 -9.86 18.72
C PRO A 82 -0.32 -10.56 19.57
N ASP A 83 -0.03 -11.73 20.13
CA ASP A 83 -0.95 -12.47 21.00
C ASP A 83 -1.09 -11.87 22.41
N GLU A 84 -0.19 -10.98 22.79
CA GLU A 84 -0.25 -10.22 24.05
C GLU A 84 -1.06 -8.93 23.95
N ILE A 85 -1.43 -8.52 22.72
CA ILE A 85 -2.19 -7.28 22.49
C ILE A 85 -3.68 -7.58 22.70
N PRO A 86 -4.34 -6.94 23.67
CA PRO A 86 -5.72 -7.28 24.03
C PRO A 86 -6.75 -6.58 23.10
N TRP A 87 -6.73 -6.90 21.80
CA TRP A 87 -7.63 -6.33 20.80
C TRP A 87 -9.10 -6.47 21.13
N GLY A 88 -9.46 -7.60 21.74
CA GLY A 88 -10.83 -7.85 22.18
C GLY A 88 -11.31 -6.88 23.26
N SER A 89 -10.42 -6.40 24.14
CA SER A 89 -10.80 -5.49 25.21
C SER A 89 -11.08 -4.07 24.72
N CYS A 90 -10.42 -3.62 23.64
CA CYS A 90 -10.74 -2.34 23.00
C CYS A 90 -11.78 -2.50 21.87
N GLY A 91 -12.18 -3.73 21.56
CA GLY A 91 -13.19 -4.03 20.56
C GLY A 91 -12.74 -3.88 19.11
N ALA A 92 -11.44 -4.03 18.82
CA ALA A 92 -10.93 -4.01 17.47
C ALA A 92 -11.36 -5.26 16.71
N ASP A 93 -12.14 -5.10 15.65
CA ASP A 93 -12.57 -6.18 14.78
C ASP A 93 -11.52 -6.52 13.72
N TYR A 94 -10.93 -5.51 13.11
CA TYR A 94 -9.91 -5.62 12.08
C TYR A 94 -8.60 -5.02 12.60
N VAL A 95 -7.48 -5.72 12.36
CA VAL A 95 -6.16 -5.22 12.73
C VAL A 95 -5.32 -5.00 11.48
N VAL A 96 -4.74 -3.81 11.34
CA VAL A 96 -3.71 -3.52 10.35
C VAL A 96 -2.36 -3.87 10.95
N GLU A 97 -1.72 -4.91 10.42
CA GLU A 97 -0.35 -5.29 10.78
C GLU A 97 0.65 -4.48 9.95
N SER A 98 1.25 -3.46 10.53
CA SER A 98 2.14 -2.51 9.87
C SER A 98 3.55 -2.41 10.45
N THR A 99 3.96 -3.41 11.24
CA THR A 99 5.34 -3.49 11.77
C THR A 99 6.37 -3.93 10.74
N GLY A 100 5.94 -4.68 9.70
CA GLY A 100 6.81 -5.37 8.76
C GLY A 100 7.52 -6.61 9.34
N VAL A 101 7.25 -6.99 10.57
CA VAL A 101 7.84 -8.14 11.28
C VAL A 101 6.94 -9.37 11.19
N PHE A 102 5.65 -9.22 11.41
CA PHE A 102 4.68 -10.31 11.47
C PHE A 102 3.97 -10.53 10.12
N VAL A 103 4.76 -10.71 9.07
CA VAL A 103 4.29 -10.81 7.67
C VAL A 103 4.12 -12.26 7.18
N ALA A 104 4.40 -13.25 8.02
CA ALA A 104 4.08 -14.65 7.78
C ALA A 104 2.70 -14.99 8.36
N GLN A 105 1.97 -15.90 7.73
CA GLN A 105 0.59 -16.27 8.11
C GLN A 105 0.50 -16.58 9.61
N GLU A 106 1.31 -17.53 10.06
CA GLU A 106 1.33 -18.02 11.44
C GLU A 106 1.69 -16.94 12.47
N LYS A 107 2.43 -15.91 12.06
CA LYS A 107 2.76 -14.76 12.92
C LYS A 107 1.65 -13.74 12.99
N ALA A 108 1.02 -13.47 11.86
CA ALA A 108 -0.11 -12.54 11.80
C ALA A 108 -1.35 -13.12 12.49
N GLU A 109 -1.55 -14.43 12.44
CA GLU A 109 -2.63 -15.15 13.16
C GLU A 109 -2.57 -14.96 14.69
N LEU A 110 -1.41 -14.60 15.25
CA LEU A 110 -1.29 -14.33 16.68
C LEU A 110 -2.21 -13.18 17.13
N HIS A 111 -2.51 -12.21 16.27
CA HIS A 111 -3.48 -11.17 16.58
C HIS A 111 -4.90 -11.70 16.90
N LEU A 112 -5.28 -12.83 16.30
CA LEU A 112 -6.58 -13.48 16.55
C LEU A 112 -6.69 -13.96 18.00
N LYS A 113 -5.57 -14.39 18.60
CA LYS A 113 -5.51 -14.78 20.02
C LYS A 113 -5.74 -13.58 20.94
N GLY A 114 -5.34 -12.38 20.52
CA GLY A 114 -5.62 -11.13 21.22
C GLY A 114 -7.06 -10.64 21.09
N GLY A 115 -7.89 -11.33 20.30
CA GLY A 115 -9.31 -11.04 20.13
C GLY A 115 -9.65 -10.27 18.84
N ALA A 116 -8.71 -10.03 17.95
CA ALA A 116 -9.01 -9.53 16.60
C ALA A 116 -9.80 -10.57 15.80
N LYS A 117 -10.74 -10.13 14.97
CA LYS A 117 -11.49 -11.05 14.08
C LYS A 117 -10.75 -11.26 12.75
N LYS A 118 -10.11 -10.24 12.24
CA LYS A 118 -9.43 -10.23 10.94
C LYS A 118 -8.12 -9.43 11.01
N VAL A 119 -7.17 -9.81 10.16
CA VAL A 119 -5.87 -9.14 10.07
C VAL A 119 -5.56 -8.79 8.61
N VAL A 120 -5.18 -7.55 8.37
CA VAL A 120 -4.66 -7.09 7.08
C VAL A 120 -3.18 -6.77 7.23
N ILE A 121 -2.33 -7.57 6.60
CA ILE A 121 -0.89 -7.33 6.54
C ILE A 121 -0.62 -6.21 5.53
N SER A 122 -0.05 -5.10 5.97
CA SER A 122 0.32 -3.96 5.13
C SER A 122 1.69 -4.13 4.45
N ALA A 123 1.94 -5.32 3.95
CA ALA A 123 3.16 -5.71 3.24
C ALA A 123 2.90 -6.99 2.43
N PRO A 124 3.76 -7.34 1.46
CA PRO A 124 3.72 -8.66 0.85
C PRO A 124 3.88 -9.76 1.90
N ALA A 125 2.95 -10.70 1.93
CA ALA A 125 3.06 -11.84 2.83
C ALA A 125 4.25 -12.73 2.47
N LYS A 126 4.90 -13.30 3.49
CA LYS A 126 5.98 -14.29 3.29
C LYS A 126 5.46 -15.69 3.03
N SER A 127 4.31 -16.01 3.60
CA SER A 127 3.65 -17.30 3.46
C SER A 127 2.85 -17.33 2.15
N LYS A 128 3.01 -18.40 1.37
CA LYS A 128 2.32 -18.56 0.08
C LYS A 128 0.82 -18.75 0.21
N GLU A 129 0.41 -19.31 1.32
CA GLU A 129 -0.98 -19.56 1.70
C GLU A 129 -1.76 -18.30 2.08
N THR A 130 -1.08 -17.20 2.42
CA THR A 130 -1.75 -15.95 2.77
C THR A 130 -2.41 -15.34 1.53
N PRO A 131 -3.75 -15.23 1.50
CA PRO A 131 -4.44 -14.58 0.38
C PRO A 131 -3.96 -13.14 0.22
N THR A 132 -3.64 -12.77 -1.02
CA THR A 132 -3.14 -11.44 -1.35
C THR A 132 -4.15 -10.74 -2.25
N PHE A 133 -4.50 -9.50 -1.89
CA PHE A 133 -5.49 -8.71 -2.60
C PHE A 133 -4.93 -7.38 -3.08
N VAL A 134 -5.42 -6.95 -4.23
CA VAL A 134 -5.28 -5.59 -4.75
C VAL A 134 -6.68 -5.12 -5.14
N MET A 135 -7.10 -4.00 -4.58
CA MET A 135 -8.42 -3.43 -4.85
C MET A 135 -8.60 -3.13 -6.34
N GLY A 136 -9.78 -3.50 -6.88
CA GLY A 136 -10.09 -3.38 -8.31
C GLY A 136 -9.51 -4.47 -9.19
N VAL A 137 -8.70 -5.39 -8.65
CA VAL A 137 -8.06 -6.46 -9.40
C VAL A 137 -8.63 -7.84 -9.06
N ASN A 138 -8.63 -8.21 -7.77
CA ASN A 138 -9.07 -9.54 -7.32
C ASN A 138 -9.77 -9.52 -5.96
N ASN A 139 -10.18 -8.37 -5.46
CA ASN A 139 -10.87 -8.26 -4.16
C ASN A 139 -12.22 -8.99 -4.12
N ASP A 140 -12.82 -9.23 -5.28
CA ASP A 140 -14.02 -10.07 -5.45
C ASP A 140 -13.83 -11.54 -5.01
N LYS A 141 -12.59 -12.00 -4.88
CA LYS A 141 -12.24 -13.35 -4.42
C LYS A 141 -12.15 -13.48 -2.89
N TYR A 142 -12.33 -12.39 -2.15
CA TYR A 142 -12.35 -12.45 -0.70
C TYR A 142 -13.59 -13.20 -0.20
N THR A 143 -13.39 -14.07 0.77
CA THR A 143 -14.45 -14.83 1.44
C THR A 143 -14.31 -14.69 2.96
N LYS A 144 -15.42 -14.79 3.68
CA LYS A 144 -15.47 -14.52 5.13
C LYS A 144 -14.73 -15.53 6.00
N ASP A 145 -14.29 -16.65 5.48
CA ASP A 145 -13.42 -17.61 6.16
C ASP A 145 -11.94 -17.18 6.17
N MET A 146 -11.55 -16.23 5.33
CA MET A 146 -10.20 -15.68 5.30
C MET A 146 -10.00 -14.75 6.49
N THR A 147 -9.19 -15.16 7.47
CA THR A 147 -8.94 -14.38 8.70
C THR A 147 -7.71 -13.48 8.61
N VAL A 148 -6.72 -13.86 7.81
CA VAL A 148 -5.49 -13.08 7.57
C VAL A 148 -5.32 -12.90 6.08
N VAL A 149 -5.16 -11.67 5.64
CA VAL A 149 -4.95 -11.32 4.23
C VAL A 149 -3.81 -10.31 4.09
N SER A 150 -3.23 -10.23 2.89
CA SER A 150 -2.20 -9.24 2.56
C SER A 150 -2.73 -8.22 1.56
N ASN A 151 -2.44 -6.94 1.78
CA ASN A 151 -2.70 -5.85 0.82
C ASN A 151 -1.55 -5.69 -0.20
N ALA A 152 -0.70 -6.71 -0.40
CA ALA A 152 0.47 -6.67 -1.26
C ALA A 152 1.43 -5.50 -0.91
N SER A 153 2.21 -5.02 -1.90
CA SER A 153 3.07 -3.83 -1.75
C SER A 153 2.46 -2.60 -2.43
N CYS A 154 2.95 -1.41 -2.10
CA CYS A 154 2.56 -0.17 -2.79
C CYS A 154 2.83 -0.25 -4.31
N THR A 155 3.98 -0.78 -4.72
CA THR A 155 4.32 -0.98 -6.13
C THR A 155 3.39 -1.98 -6.81
N THR A 156 3.01 -3.07 -6.14
CA THR A 156 2.02 -4.03 -6.68
C THR A 156 0.65 -3.38 -6.84
N ASN A 157 0.25 -2.52 -5.90
CA ASN A 157 -1.00 -1.76 -5.98
C ASN A 157 -1.02 -0.75 -7.14
N CYS A 158 0.14 -0.25 -7.57
CA CYS A 158 0.24 0.56 -8.78
C CYS A 158 0.26 -0.30 -10.05
N LEU A 159 1.09 -1.33 -10.07
CA LEU A 159 1.33 -2.15 -11.27
C LEU A 159 0.11 -3.00 -11.66
N ALA A 160 -0.57 -3.62 -10.69
CA ALA A 160 -1.59 -4.61 -10.97
C ALA A 160 -2.85 -4.02 -11.64
N PRO A 161 -3.42 -2.86 -11.22
CA PRO A 161 -4.54 -2.25 -11.94
C PRO A 161 -4.20 -1.93 -13.40
N LEU A 162 -3.03 -1.32 -13.64
CA LEU A 162 -2.54 -1.04 -14.99
C LEU A 162 -2.39 -2.33 -15.80
N THR A 163 -1.71 -3.32 -15.25
CA THR A 163 -1.48 -4.63 -15.90
C THR A 163 -2.81 -5.33 -16.22
N LYS A 164 -3.79 -5.25 -15.32
CA LYS A 164 -5.11 -5.86 -15.54
C LYS A 164 -5.81 -5.27 -16.75
N VAL A 165 -5.86 -3.95 -16.88
CA VAL A 165 -6.47 -3.29 -18.05
C VAL A 165 -5.77 -3.70 -19.33
N ILE A 166 -4.45 -3.72 -19.34
CA ILE A 166 -3.66 -4.10 -20.51
C ILE A 166 -3.88 -5.58 -20.88
N ASN A 167 -3.83 -6.47 -19.88
CA ASN A 167 -3.99 -7.89 -20.13
C ASN A 167 -5.41 -8.24 -20.60
N ASP A 168 -6.42 -7.65 -20.00
CA ASP A 168 -7.83 -7.97 -20.31
C ASP A 168 -8.24 -7.49 -21.71
N ASN A 169 -7.64 -6.41 -22.22
CA ASN A 169 -7.96 -5.87 -23.55
C ASN A 169 -7.03 -6.37 -24.65
N PHE A 170 -5.73 -6.45 -24.39
CA PHE A 170 -4.70 -6.66 -25.41
C PHE A 170 -3.89 -7.95 -25.21
N GLY A 171 -3.97 -8.58 -24.04
CA GLY A 171 -3.11 -9.69 -23.64
C GLY A 171 -1.66 -9.25 -23.41
N VAL A 172 -1.03 -9.77 -22.36
CA VAL A 172 0.39 -9.57 -22.07
C VAL A 172 1.15 -10.83 -22.49
N ALA A 173 2.05 -10.72 -23.45
CA ALA A 173 2.95 -11.79 -23.83
C ALA A 173 4.14 -11.86 -22.85
N GLU A 174 4.81 -10.74 -22.64
CA GLU A 174 5.94 -10.60 -21.71
C GLU A 174 6.14 -9.13 -21.35
N GLY A 175 6.82 -8.87 -20.23
CA GLY A 175 7.13 -7.49 -19.85
C GLY A 175 8.17 -7.36 -18.75
N LEU A 176 8.80 -6.19 -18.74
CA LEU A 176 9.73 -5.76 -17.71
C LEU A 176 9.20 -4.51 -17.03
N MET A 177 9.22 -4.53 -15.70
CA MET A 177 8.82 -3.37 -14.89
C MET A 177 10.04 -2.78 -14.19
N THR A 178 10.18 -1.48 -14.27
CA THR A 178 11.09 -0.73 -13.41
C THR A 178 10.27 0.22 -12.54
N THR A 179 10.47 0.20 -11.24
CA THR A 179 9.95 1.30 -10.42
C THR A 179 11.08 2.23 -10.03
N VAL A 180 10.90 3.53 -10.31
CA VAL A 180 11.73 4.59 -9.73
C VAL A 180 11.01 5.01 -8.45
N HIS A 181 11.60 4.64 -7.32
CA HIS A 181 10.93 4.62 -6.03
C HIS A 181 11.54 5.63 -5.06
N ALA A 182 10.68 6.36 -4.37
CA ALA A 182 11.08 7.24 -3.28
C ALA A 182 11.80 6.48 -2.15
N THR A 183 12.48 7.22 -1.29
CA THR A 183 13.18 6.68 -0.12
C THR A 183 12.21 6.02 0.86
N THR A 184 12.67 4.97 1.52
CA THR A 184 11.88 4.27 2.55
C THR A 184 12.71 4.08 3.82
N ALA A 185 12.05 3.83 4.94
CA ALA A 185 12.68 3.68 6.26
C ALA A 185 13.75 2.57 6.36
N THR A 186 13.80 1.66 5.40
CA THR A 186 14.81 0.58 5.38
C THR A 186 16.16 1.03 4.83
N GLN A 187 16.21 2.19 4.16
CA GLN A 187 17.46 2.74 3.60
C GLN A 187 18.30 3.43 4.68
N LYS A 188 19.58 3.59 4.40
CA LYS A 188 20.52 4.26 5.31
C LYS A 188 20.60 5.76 4.99
N THR A 189 20.68 6.58 6.03
CA THR A 189 20.91 8.04 5.88
C THR A 189 22.34 8.34 5.45
N VAL A 190 23.32 7.58 5.97
CA VAL A 190 24.75 7.62 5.61
C VAL A 190 25.23 6.22 5.25
N ASP A 191 26.37 6.11 4.55
CA ASP A 191 26.97 4.80 4.23
C ASP A 191 27.16 3.97 5.50
N GLY A 192 26.58 2.78 5.52
CA GLY A 192 26.64 1.89 6.67
C GLY A 192 26.53 0.42 6.28
N PRO A 193 26.89 -0.50 7.20
CA PRO A 193 26.90 -1.92 6.90
C PRO A 193 25.51 -2.46 6.58
N SER A 194 25.42 -3.26 5.53
CA SER A 194 24.24 -4.03 5.16
C SER A 194 24.67 -5.43 4.70
N LYS A 195 24.30 -6.45 5.48
CA LYS A 195 24.77 -7.83 5.24
C LYS A 195 24.16 -8.48 4.00
N LYS A 196 22.89 -8.16 3.69
CA LYS A 196 22.11 -8.80 2.62
C LYS A 196 22.08 -7.99 1.32
N ASP A 197 22.06 -6.68 1.44
CA ASP A 197 21.96 -5.75 0.31
C ASP A 197 23.01 -4.65 0.49
N TRP A 198 24.17 -4.81 -0.12
CA TRP A 198 25.27 -3.85 -0.02
C TRP A 198 24.90 -2.49 -0.60
N ARG A 199 24.12 -2.46 -1.70
CA ARG A 199 23.64 -1.21 -2.31
C ARG A 199 22.68 -0.47 -1.40
N GLY A 200 21.78 -1.19 -0.71
CA GLY A 200 20.89 -0.62 0.31
C GLY A 200 21.60 -0.10 1.57
N GLY A 201 22.90 -0.42 1.73
CA GLY A 201 23.76 0.16 2.77
C GLY A 201 24.30 1.55 2.44
N ARG A 202 24.13 2.06 1.21
CA ARG A 202 24.62 3.38 0.79
C ARG A 202 23.63 4.49 1.17
N ALA A 203 24.15 5.71 1.32
CA ALA A 203 23.40 6.90 1.69
C ALA A 203 22.27 7.19 0.69
N ALA A 204 21.03 7.17 1.16
CA ALA A 204 19.83 7.31 0.32
C ALA A 204 19.74 8.69 -0.34
N ALA A 205 20.11 9.75 0.38
CA ALA A 205 19.96 11.13 -0.09
C ALA A 205 20.95 11.54 -1.21
N GLY A 206 22.01 10.74 -1.45
CA GLY A 206 23.07 11.08 -2.41
C GLY A 206 23.21 10.10 -3.57
N ASN A 207 22.34 9.11 -3.71
CA ASN A 207 22.53 8.03 -4.66
C ASN A 207 21.25 7.63 -5.41
N ILE A 208 21.43 7.13 -6.63
CA ILE A 208 20.46 6.27 -7.32
C ILE A 208 20.85 4.83 -7.01
N ILE A 209 19.97 4.09 -6.32
CA ILE A 209 20.30 2.76 -5.78
C ILE A 209 19.48 1.68 -6.47
N PRO A 210 20.09 0.84 -7.35
CA PRO A 210 19.41 -0.33 -7.90
C PRO A 210 19.06 -1.32 -6.78
N SER A 211 17.83 -1.80 -6.75
CA SER A 211 17.31 -2.72 -5.75
C SER A 211 16.39 -3.76 -6.39
N SER A 212 16.29 -4.93 -5.79
CA SER A 212 15.34 -5.92 -6.21
C SER A 212 13.93 -5.56 -5.75
N THR A 213 12.92 -5.97 -6.51
CA THR A 213 11.51 -5.88 -6.11
C THR A 213 10.76 -7.17 -6.45
N GLY A 214 9.87 -7.57 -5.56
CA GLY A 214 8.95 -8.68 -5.79
C GLY A 214 7.64 -8.28 -6.47
N ALA A 215 7.42 -6.98 -6.74
CA ALA A 215 6.13 -6.46 -7.16
C ALA A 215 5.61 -7.07 -8.48
N ALA A 216 6.48 -7.23 -9.49
CA ALA A 216 6.09 -7.85 -10.75
C ALA A 216 5.69 -9.34 -10.60
N LYS A 217 6.42 -10.07 -9.75
CA LYS A 217 6.07 -11.46 -9.42
C LYS A 217 4.78 -11.54 -8.60
N ALA A 218 4.54 -10.57 -7.72
CA ALA A 218 3.32 -10.50 -6.92
C ALA A 218 2.08 -10.22 -7.79
N CYS A 219 2.22 -9.57 -8.95
CA CYS A 219 1.12 -9.44 -9.91
C CYS A 219 0.54 -10.79 -10.36
N ALA A 220 1.36 -11.84 -10.45
CA ALA A 220 0.88 -13.18 -10.79
C ALA A 220 -0.03 -13.80 -9.71
N LEU A 221 0.08 -13.36 -8.45
CA LEU A 221 -0.80 -13.80 -7.37
C LEU A 221 -2.22 -13.23 -7.52
N VAL A 222 -2.32 -12.01 -8.03
CA VAL A 222 -3.61 -11.29 -8.17
C VAL A 222 -4.16 -11.35 -9.59
N ILE A 223 -3.29 -11.56 -10.60
CA ILE A 223 -3.65 -11.75 -12.02
C ILE A 223 -2.96 -13.03 -12.54
N PRO A 224 -3.53 -14.21 -12.32
CA PRO A 224 -2.89 -15.48 -12.74
C PRO A 224 -2.52 -15.56 -14.22
N ALA A 225 -3.24 -14.85 -15.10
CA ALA A 225 -2.98 -14.82 -16.55
C ALA A 225 -1.58 -14.24 -16.91
N VAL A 226 -0.94 -13.49 -16.02
CA VAL A 226 0.42 -12.95 -16.26
C VAL A 226 1.50 -13.70 -15.49
N ALA A 227 1.20 -14.89 -14.99
CA ALA A 227 2.17 -15.72 -14.29
C ALA A 227 3.34 -16.10 -15.22
N GLY A 228 4.58 -15.82 -14.78
CA GLY A 228 5.80 -16.06 -15.57
C GLY A 228 6.06 -15.06 -16.71
N LYS A 229 5.14 -14.12 -16.96
CA LYS A 229 5.27 -13.14 -18.05
C LYS A 229 5.89 -11.81 -17.62
N LEU A 230 5.91 -11.51 -16.32
CA LEU A 230 6.41 -10.24 -15.79
C LEU A 230 7.54 -10.45 -14.78
N THR A 231 8.58 -9.64 -14.89
CA THR A 231 9.61 -9.45 -13.87
C THR A 231 10.02 -7.99 -13.81
N GLY A 232 10.84 -7.62 -12.81
CA GLY A 232 11.23 -6.21 -12.70
C GLY A 232 12.25 -5.94 -11.60
N MET A 233 12.63 -4.66 -11.53
CA MET A 233 13.57 -4.13 -10.57
C MET A 233 13.14 -2.74 -10.08
N SER A 234 13.89 -2.17 -9.15
CA SER A 234 13.66 -0.85 -8.59
C SER A 234 14.94 -0.01 -8.68
N PHE A 235 14.79 1.29 -8.94
CA PHE A 235 15.77 2.30 -8.61
C PHE A 235 15.25 3.13 -7.44
N ARG A 236 15.97 3.17 -6.32
CA ARG A 236 15.72 4.09 -5.22
C ARG A 236 16.36 5.43 -5.54
N VAL A 237 15.60 6.51 -5.43
CA VAL A 237 16.03 7.88 -5.72
C VAL A 237 15.80 8.78 -4.51
N PRO A 238 16.54 9.90 -4.37
CA PRO A 238 16.44 10.78 -3.20
C PRO A 238 15.22 11.72 -3.28
N THR A 239 14.03 11.15 -3.44
CA THR A 239 12.73 11.82 -3.26
C THR A 239 12.09 11.32 -1.98
N LEU A 240 11.32 12.18 -1.31
CA LEU A 240 10.72 11.84 -0.01
C LEU A 240 9.51 10.93 -0.15
N ASP A 241 8.72 11.13 -1.21
CA ASP A 241 7.49 10.40 -1.48
C ASP A 241 7.17 10.47 -2.97
N VAL A 242 6.18 9.72 -3.39
CA VAL A 242 5.72 9.46 -4.75
C VAL A 242 6.76 8.74 -5.61
N SER A 243 6.34 7.62 -6.10
CA SER A 243 7.10 6.72 -6.95
C SER A 243 6.41 6.56 -8.31
N VAL A 244 7.12 5.99 -9.27
CA VAL A 244 6.59 5.74 -10.60
C VAL A 244 6.90 4.31 -11.04
N VAL A 245 5.93 3.67 -11.68
CA VAL A 245 6.07 2.41 -12.41
C VAL A 245 6.30 2.73 -13.88
N ASP A 246 7.37 2.20 -14.43
CA ASP A 246 7.67 2.08 -15.85
C ASP A 246 7.42 0.61 -16.24
N LEU A 247 6.35 0.37 -16.99
CA LEU A 247 5.98 -0.96 -17.46
C LEU A 247 6.20 -1.06 -18.97
N THR A 248 7.23 -1.78 -19.38
CA THR A 248 7.49 -2.08 -20.79
C THR A 248 6.96 -3.47 -21.11
N VAL A 249 5.98 -3.57 -22.01
CA VAL A 249 5.28 -4.83 -22.32
C VAL A 249 5.20 -5.09 -23.81
N ARG A 250 5.27 -6.37 -24.17
CA ARG A 250 4.85 -6.91 -25.45
C ARG A 250 3.41 -7.40 -25.32
N LEU A 251 2.57 -6.91 -26.23
CA LEU A 251 1.16 -7.25 -26.30
C LEU A 251 0.94 -8.45 -27.23
N GLU A 252 -0.05 -9.28 -26.91
CA GLU A 252 -0.47 -10.38 -27.78
C GLU A 252 -1.25 -9.88 -28.99
N LYS A 253 -2.08 -8.84 -28.81
CA LYS A 253 -2.85 -8.20 -29.86
C LYS A 253 -2.22 -6.87 -30.28
N ALA A 254 -2.11 -6.62 -31.55
CA ALA A 254 -1.70 -5.33 -32.08
C ALA A 254 -2.77 -4.27 -31.77
N THR A 255 -2.30 -3.07 -31.41
CA THR A 255 -3.18 -1.93 -31.08
C THR A 255 -2.46 -0.60 -31.35
N THR A 256 -3.09 0.52 -31.01
CA THR A 256 -2.49 1.86 -31.03
C THR A 256 -2.34 2.39 -29.61
N TYR A 257 -1.49 3.39 -29.44
CA TYR A 257 -1.30 4.04 -28.12
C TYR A 257 -2.59 4.74 -27.66
N GLU A 258 -3.30 5.36 -28.60
CA GLU A 258 -4.59 6.02 -28.37
C GLU A 258 -5.65 5.05 -27.86
N GLU A 259 -5.69 3.84 -28.41
CA GLU A 259 -6.62 2.80 -27.97
C GLU A 259 -6.27 2.33 -26.54
N ILE A 260 -4.98 2.18 -26.22
CA ILE A 260 -4.52 1.86 -24.86
C ILE A 260 -4.96 2.96 -23.90
N CYS A 261 -4.71 4.23 -24.22
CA CYS A 261 -5.11 5.37 -23.40
C CYS A 261 -6.64 5.39 -23.18
N ALA A 262 -7.41 5.16 -24.23
CA ALA A 262 -8.88 5.11 -24.15
C ALA A 262 -9.36 4.01 -23.20
N LYS A 263 -8.78 2.80 -23.27
CA LYS A 263 -9.13 1.69 -22.37
C LYS A 263 -8.76 1.95 -20.92
N ILE A 264 -7.61 2.57 -20.68
CA ILE A 264 -7.20 2.93 -19.31
C ILE A 264 -8.11 4.04 -18.76
N LYS A 265 -8.45 5.05 -19.57
CA LYS A 265 -9.38 6.12 -19.18
C LYS A 265 -10.77 5.55 -18.86
N GLU A 266 -11.32 4.70 -19.71
CA GLU A 266 -12.59 3.99 -19.48
C GLU A 266 -12.57 3.23 -18.14
N ALA A 267 -11.50 2.50 -17.85
CA ALA A 267 -11.37 1.77 -16.60
C ALA A 267 -11.28 2.71 -15.38
N SER A 268 -10.56 3.84 -15.49
CA SER A 268 -10.36 4.80 -14.41
C SER A 268 -11.65 5.59 -14.06
N GLU A 269 -12.51 5.82 -15.03
CA GLU A 269 -13.79 6.50 -14.85
C GLU A 269 -14.91 5.52 -14.45
N GLY A 270 -14.72 4.23 -14.72
CA GLY A 270 -15.66 3.14 -14.50
C GLY A 270 -15.27 2.19 -13.36
N PRO A 271 -14.96 0.90 -13.66
CA PRO A 271 -14.83 -0.15 -12.65
C PRO A 271 -13.64 0.02 -11.69
N MET A 272 -12.64 0.82 -12.06
CA MET A 272 -11.47 1.11 -11.23
C MET A 272 -11.46 2.55 -10.69
N LYS A 273 -12.60 3.24 -10.69
CA LYS A 273 -12.70 4.59 -10.12
C LYS A 273 -12.24 4.62 -8.66
N GLY A 274 -11.38 5.60 -8.33
CA GLY A 274 -10.77 5.72 -6.99
C GLY A 274 -9.57 4.80 -6.75
N ILE A 275 -9.18 3.98 -7.72
CA ILE A 275 -8.02 3.08 -7.69
C ILE A 275 -7.05 3.46 -8.80
N LEU A 276 -7.53 3.41 -10.04
CA LEU A 276 -6.80 3.86 -11.23
C LEU A 276 -7.16 5.31 -11.53
N GLY A 277 -6.15 6.13 -11.82
CA GLY A 277 -6.29 7.50 -12.30
C GLY A 277 -5.78 7.62 -13.74
N TYR A 278 -6.08 8.74 -14.36
CA TYR A 278 -5.64 9.07 -15.71
C TYR A 278 -5.31 10.56 -15.79
N THR A 279 -4.18 10.91 -16.39
CA THR A 279 -3.80 12.32 -16.62
C THR A 279 -3.21 12.51 -18.01
N GLU A 280 -3.46 13.70 -18.59
CA GLU A 280 -2.83 14.21 -19.81
C GLU A 280 -2.03 15.48 -19.52
N ASP A 281 -1.89 15.85 -18.26
CA ASP A 281 -1.10 17.01 -17.87
C ASP A 281 0.40 16.70 -17.84
N ALA A 282 1.24 17.73 -17.94
CA ALA A 282 2.68 17.59 -17.82
C ALA A 282 3.09 17.60 -16.34
N VAL A 283 2.86 16.50 -15.67
CA VAL A 283 3.02 16.31 -14.22
C VAL A 283 4.38 15.74 -13.84
N VAL A 284 4.72 15.93 -12.56
CA VAL A 284 5.89 15.33 -11.91
C VAL A 284 5.47 14.68 -10.59
N SER A 285 6.38 13.95 -9.94
CA SER A 285 6.06 13.16 -8.76
C SER A 285 5.35 13.93 -7.63
N SER A 286 5.78 15.17 -7.34
CA SER A 286 5.21 15.96 -6.24
C SER A 286 3.75 16.36 -6.42
N ASP A 287 3.23 16.32 -7.66
CA ASP A 287 1.82 16.62 -7.95
C ASP A 287 0.86 15.54 -7.42
N PHE A 288 1.39 14.37 -7.04
CA PHE A 288 0.61 13.24 -6.55
C PHE A 288 0.76 12.98 -5.04
N ILE A 289 1.46 13.87 -4.32
CA ILE A 289 1.54 13.77 -2.85
C ILE A 289 0.13 13.91 -2.26
N GLY A 290 -0.30 12.90 -1.52
CA GLY A 290 -1.64 12.84 -0.93
C GLY A 290 -2.73 12.31 -1.86
N ASP A 291 -2.40 11.81 -3.06
CA ASP A 291 -3.39 11.16 -3.92
C ASP A 291 -3.76 9.77 -3.36
N PRO A 292 -5.04 9.50 -3.06
CA PRO A 292 -5.47 8.22 -2.51
C PRO A 292 -5.54 7.09 -3.55
N ARG A 293 -5.43 7.40 -4.83
CA ARG A 293 -5.37 6.39 -5.89
C ARG A 293 -3.98 5.77 -5.92
N THR A 294 -3.89 4.49 -6.23
CA THR A 294 -2.62 3.75 -6.21
C THR A 294 -1.98 3.54 -7.56
N SER A 295 -2.61 3.99 -8.65
CA SER A 295 -2.07 3.86 -10.01
C SER A 295 -2.62 5.01 -10.85
N ILE A 296 -1.83 6.04 -11.11
CA ILE A 296 -2.25 7.20 -11.92
C ILE A 296 -1.50 7.13 -13.24
N PHE A 297 -2.18 6.67 -14.30
CA PHE A 297 -1.61 6.54 -15.62
C PHE A 297 -1.32 7.91 -16.24
N ASP A 298 -0.09 8.09 -16.70
CA ASP A 298 0.37 9.29 -17.41
C ASP A 298 0.35 9.03 -18.92
N ALA A 299 -0.68 9.54 -19.58
CA ALA A 299 -0.89 9.31 -21.01
C ALA A 299 0.17 9.99 -21.90
N LYS A 300 0.85 11.01 -21.39
CA LYS A 300 1.88 11.73 -22.17
C LYS A 300 3.30 11.22 -21.92
N ALA A 301 3.53 10.45 -20.87
CA ALA A 301 4.85 9.91 -20.55
C ALA A 301 5.16 8.55 -21.20
N GLY A 302 4.14 7.86 -21.71
CA GLY A 302 4.32 6.56 -22.39
C GLY A 302 4.86 6.66 -23.81
N ILE A 303 5.40 5.57 -24.31
CA ILE A 303 5.99 5.48 -25.67
C ILE A 303 5.60 4.15 -26.29
N MET A 304 5.11 4.17 -27.51
CA MET A 304 4.85 2.97 -28.30
C MET A 304 5.85 2.82 -29.44
N LEU A 305 6.59 1.70 -29.46
CA LEU A 305 7.61 1.44 -30.49
C LEU A 305 7.00 0.85 -31.75
N ASN A 306 6.04 -0.05 -31.60
CA ASN A 306 5.29 -0.69 -32.68
C ASN A 306 3.95 -1.21 -32.10
N PRO A 307 3.01 -1.69 -32.94
CA PRO A 307 1.67 -2.09 -32.50
C PRO A 307 1.60 -3.12 -31.37
N ASN A 308 2.71 -3.82 -31.09
CA ASN A 308 2.77 -4.84 -30.03
C ASN A 308 3.76 -4.52 -28.91
N PHE A 309 4.46 -3.38 -28.93
CA PHE A 309 5.49 -3.10 -27.93
C PHE A 309 5.41 -1.67 -27.40
N VAL A 310 5.10 -1.54 -26.12
CA VAL A 310 4.76 -0.26 -25.49
C VAL A 310 5.41 -0.14 -24.12
N LYS A 311 5.78 1.10 -23.76
CA LYS A 311 6.16 1.55 -22.43
C LYS A 311 5.04 2.39 -21.84
N LEU A 312 4.58 2.04 -20.67
CA LEU A 312 3.50 2.70 -19.92
C LEU A 312 4.04 3.24 -18.60
N VAL A 313 3.59 4.42 -18.22
CA VAL A 313 4.04 5.12 -17.02
C VAL A 313 2.85 5.33 -16.08
N SER A 314 3.01 4.98 -14.81
CA SER A 314 1.97 5.19 -13.80
C SER A 314 2.58 5.66 -12.48
N TRP A 315 2.05 6.76 -11.94
CA TRP A 315 2.46 7.38 -10.67
C TRP A 315 1.69 6.78 -9.49
N TYR A 316 2.28 6.83 -8.32
CA TYR A 316 1.62 6.46 -7.07
C TYR A 316 2.27 7.09 -5.85
N ASP A 317 1.44 7.65 -4.97
CA ASP A 317 1.89 7.97 -3.61
C ASP A 317 2.08 6.64 -2.87
N ASN A 318 3.35 6.25 -2.67
CA ASN A 318 3.70 4.96 -2.08
C ASN A 318 3.36 4.84 -0.60
N GLU A 319 2.97 5.94 0.03
CA GLU A 319 2.60 6.05 1.44
C GLU A 319 1.09 6.25 1.61
N TRP A 320 0.55 7.37 1.11
CA TRP A 320 -0.86 7.76 1.30
C TRP A 320 -1.82 6.89 0.50
N GLY A 321 -1.58 6.74 -0.79
CA GLY A 321 -2.42 5.91 -1.66
C GLY A 321 -2.49 4.47 -1.14
N TYR A 322 -1.34 3.91 -0.79
CA TYR A 322 -1.25 2.57 -0.23
C TYR A 322 -2.01 2.43 1.11
N SER A 323 -1.86 3.40 2.02
CA SER A 323 -2.52 3.39 3.33
C SER A 323 -4.05 3.46 3.20
N ASN A 324 -4.56 4.25 2.25
CA ASN A 324 -5.99 4.27 1.92
C ASN A 324 -6.48 2.92 1.40
N LYS A 325 -5.68 2.21 0.58
CA LYS A 325 -6.10 0.88 0.07
C LYS A 325 -6.11 -0.20 1.14
N CYS A 326 -5.32 -0.08 2.22
CA CYS A 326 -5.49 -0.93 3.40
C CYS A 326 -6.89 -0.74 4.02
N LEU A 327 -7.37 0.50 4.12
CA LEU A 327 -8.70 0.82 4.62
C LEU A 327 -9.81 0.38 3.65
N ASP A 328 -9.63 0.60 2.35
CA ASP A 328 -10.57 0.15 1.33
C ASP A 328 -10.74 -1.39 1.34
N LEU A 329 -9.63 -2.13 1.53
CA LEU A 329 -9.68 -3.57 1.67
C LEU A 329 -10.46 -3.97 2.93
N ILE A 330 -10.26 -3.30 4.07
CA ILE A 330 -11.05 -3.53 5.29
C ILE A 330 -12.53 -3.23 5.06
N CYS A 331 -12.88 -2.14 4.38
CA CYS A 331 -14.26 -1.84 4.00
C CYS A 331 -14.89 -2.95 3.16
N HIS A 332 -14.16 -3.43 2.16
CA HIS A 332 -14.59 -4.53 1.31
C HIS A 332 -14.81 -5.81 2.14
N MET A 333 -13.84 -6.20 2.96
CA MET A 333 -13.94 -7.36 3.86
C MET A 333 -15.17 -7.22 4.76
N SER A 334 -15.34 -6.09 5.43
CA SER A 334 -16.50 -5.83 6.30
C SER A 334 -17.83 -5.94 5.57
N SER A 335 -17.90 -5.49 4.32
CA SER A 335 -19.10 -5.61 3.49
C SER A 335 -19.45 -7.05 3.14
N VAL A 336 -18.45 -7.91 2.96
CA VAL A 336 -18.63 -9.35 2.70
C VAL A 336 -18.95 -10.09 3.99
N ASP A 337 -18.24 -9.78 5.08
CA ASP A 337 -18.42 -10.43 6.39
C ASP A 337 -19.83 -10.18 6.98
N SER A 338 -20.47 -9.05 6.60
CA SER A 338 -21.81 -8.65 7.07
C SER A 338 -22.97 -9.32 6.33
N LYS A 339 -22.68 -9.99 5.21
CA LYS A 339 -23.67 -10.75 4.42
C LYS A 339 -23.80 -12.18 4.96
#